data_2f275a074289568458eb4cfb28578b98
#
_entry.id   2f275a074289568458eb4cfb28578b98
#
_cell.length_a   1.000
_cell.length_b   1.000
_cell.length_c   1.000
_cell.angle_alpha   90.00
_cell.angle_beta   90.00
_cell.angle_gamma   90.00
#
_symmetry.space_group_name_H-M   'P 1'
#
loop_
_entity.id
_entity.type
_entity.pdbx_description
1 polymer ?
#
loop_
_entity_poly.entity_id
_entity_poly.type
_entity_poly.pdbx_seq_one_letter_code
_entity_poly.pdbx_strand_id
1 'polypeptide(L)'
;IIPPDKAIETANLYTSYKNKDGQIYCDLNAISTITAKKIKLLLDEKKIDYVDGAIMGGPPTENYSPRIYLSGKLSEKLNFLNGKGIELMVLKGSDFKASATKMVYASITKGSKALVAGALIAAKKNNVYDELMEELKYSEEYFSLVAKDQIPSIKHKAYRWVGEMNEISLTYKESGLT
;
A
#
# COMPACT_ATOMS: atom_id res chain seq x y z
N ILE A 1 0.46 -7.27 -10.02
CA ILE A 1 0.98 -6.16 -9.20
C ILE A 1 1.57 -5.13 -10.16
N ILE A 2 1.07 -3.91 -10.10
CA ILE A 2 1.41 -2.79 -10.98
C ILE A 2 1.33 -1.48 -10.19
N PRO A 3 1.74 -0.33 -10.75
CA PRO A 3 1.51 0.97 -10.11
C PRO A 3 0.01 1.24 -9.88
N PRO A 4 -0.38 1.88 -8.76
CA PRO A 4 -1.78 2.09 -8.39
C PRO A 4 -2.62 2.82 -9.45
N ASP A 5 -2.04 3.80 -10.12
CA ASP A 5 -2.67 4.58 -11.19
C ASP A 5 -3.02 3.74 -12.45
N LYS A 6 -2.46 2.54 -12.57
CA LYS A 6 -2.73 1.59 -13.66
C LYS A 6 -3.68 0.45 -13.28
N ALA A 7 -4.13 0.40 -12.03
CA ALA A 7 -4.91 -0.74 -11.52
C ALA A 7 -6.24 -0.93 -12.27
N ILE A 8 -7.02 0.12 -12.45
CA ILE A 8 -8.31 0.06 -13.16
C ILE A 8 -8.11 -0.27 -14.65
N GLU A 9 -7.14 0.38 -15.31
CA GLU A 9 -6.82 0.14 -16.71
C GLU A 9 -6.45 -1.34 -16.94
N THR A 10 -5.62 -1.90 -16.07
CA THR A 10 -5.18 -3.31 -16.17
C THR A 10 -6.34 -4.28 -15.89
N ALA A 11 -7.20 -3.99 -14.91
CA ALA A 11 -8.38 -4.81 -14.67
C ALA A 11 -9.32 -4.79 -15.87
N ASN A 12 -9.55 -3.62 -16.47
CA ASN A 12 -10.36 -3.50 -17.69
C ASN A 12 -9.76 -4.26 -18.87
N LEU A 13 -8.43 -4.16 -19.07
CA LEU A 13 -7.72 -4.93 -20.09
C LEU A 13 -7.87 -6.44 -19.84
N TYR A 14 -7.73 -6.89 -18.57
CA TYR A 14 -7.91 -8.29 -18.23
C TYR A 14 -9.30 -8.82 -18.60
N THR A 15 -10.36 -8.01 -18.44
CA THR A 15 -11.73 -8.40 -18.82
C THR A 15 -11.92 -8.61 -20.32
N SER A 16 -11.04 -8.09 -21.17
CA SER A 16 -11.09 -8.28 -22.63
C SER A 16 -10.50 -9.61 -23.10
N TYR A 17 -9.72 -10.29 -22.25
CA TYR A 17 -9.20 -11.61 -22.57
C TYR A 17 -10.25 -12.70 -22.32
N LYS A 18 -10.15 -13.79 -23.09
CA LYS A 18 -10.99 -14.96 -22.89
C LYS A 18 -10.63 -15.63 -21.55
N ASN A 19 -11.51 -15.45 -20.56
CA ASN A 19 -11.33 -16.04 -19.25
C ASN A 19 -11.69 -17.53 -19.27
N LYS A 20 -11.00 -18.33 -18.42
CA LYS A 20 -11.36 -19.72 -18.15
C LYS A 20 -12.20 -19.74 -16.86
N ASP A 21 -13.18 -20.64 -16.82
CA ASP A 21 -13.99 -20.83 -15.62
C ASP A 21 -13.10 -21.14 -14.39
N GLY A 22 -13.48 -20.56 -13.26
CA GLY A 22 -12.77 -20.78 -11.99
C GLY A 22 -11.50 -19.95 -11.79
N GLN A 23 -11.18 -19.00 -12.67
CA GLN A 23 -10.08 -18.05 -12.44
C GLN A 23 -10.46 -17.04 -11.37
N ILE A 24 -9.49 -16.73 -10.50
CA ILE A 24 -9.60 -15.69 -9.50
C ILE A 24 -8.66 -14.53 -9.86
N TYR A 25 -9.21 -13.34 -10.02
CA TYR A 25 -8.42 -12.10 -10.09
C TYR A 25 -8.09 -11.66 -8.68
N CYS A 26 -6.83 -11.83 -8.27
CA CYS A 26 -6.34 -11.34 -6.99
C CYS A 26 -5.61 -10.01 -7.20
N ASP A 27 -6.20 -8.92 -6.72
CA ASP A 27 -5.56 -7.61 -6.76
C ASP A 27 -4.64 -7.44 -5.56
N LEU A 28 -3.36 -7.19 -5.81
CA LEU A 28 -2.35 -6.95 -4.78
C LEU A 28 -1.75 -5.53 -4.89
N ASN A 29 -2.44 -4.62 -5.55
CA ASN A 29 -1.98 -3.26 -5.73
C ASN A 29 -2.21 -2.41 -4.47
N ALA A 30 -1.47 -1.31 -4.34
CA ALA A 30 -1.66 -0.37 -3.24
C ALA A 30 -2.74 0.65 -3.59
N ILE A 31 -3.99 0.24 -3.53
CA ILE A 31 -5.18 1.01 -3.92
C ILE A 31 -6.16 1.19 -2.76
N SER A 32 -6.99 2.23 -2.84
CA SER A 32 -8.07 2.50 -1.89
C SER A 32 -9.22 1.51 -2.05
N THR A 33 -10.07 1.43 -1.04
CA THR A 33 -11.33 0.67 -1.11
C THR A 33 -12.24 1.17 -2.23
N ILE A 34 -12.20 2.48 -2.55
CA ILE A 34 -12.95 3.07 -3.67
C ILE A 34 -12.48 2.46 -4.99
N THR A 35 -11.17 2.42 -5.21
CA THR A 35 -10.58 1.87 -6.44
C THR A 35 -10.80 0.35 -6.51
N ALA A 36 -10.63 -0.38 -5.40
CA ALA A 36 -10.90 -1.81 -5.33
C ALA A 36 -12.36 -2.17 -5.64
N LYS A 37 -13.31 -1.40 -5.13
CA LYS A 37 -14.75 -1.55 -5.46
C LYS A 37 -15.02 -1.36 -6.95
N LYS A 38 -14.41 -0.35 -7.59
CA LYS A 38 -14.54 -0.13 -9.04
C LYS A 38 -14.00 -1.32 -9.84
N ILE A 39 -12.84 -1.84 -9.48
CA ILE A 39 -12.24 -3.02 -10.12
C ILE A 39 -13.17 -4.22 -9.96
N LYS A 40 -13.66 -4.46 -8.73
CA LYS A 40 -14.59 -5.57 -8.49
C LYS A 40 -15.85 -5.47 -9.37
N LEU A 41 -16.45 -4.29 -9.52
CA LEU A 41 -17.63 -4.10 -10.38
C LEU A 41 -17.33 -4.45 -11.84
N LEU A 42 -16.18 -4.02 -12.39
CA LEU A 42 -15.76 -4.37 -13.75
C LEU A 42 -15.62 -5.90 -13.95
N LEU A 43 -15.09 -6.58 -12.94
CA LEU A 43 -14.90 -8.03 -12.97
C LEU A 43 -16.22 -8.80 -12.80
N ASP A 44 -17.11 -8.32 -11.93
CA ASP A 44 -18.44 -8.92 -11.70
C ASP A 44 -19.30 -8.92 -12.98
N GLU A 45 -19.23 -7.85 -13.79
CA GLU A 45 -19.91 -7.79 -15.10
C GLU A 45 -19.48 -8.92 -16.06
N LYS A 46 -18.27 -9.42 -15.89
CA LYS A 46 -17.68 -10.51 -16.68
C LYS A 46 -17.70 -11.85 -15.95
N LYS A 47 -18.34 -11.93 -14.78
CA LYS A 47 -18.39 -13.13 -13.92
C LYS A 47 -17.01 -13.65 -13.53
N ILE A 48 -16.06 -12.73 -13.30
CA ILE A 48 -14.70 -13.06 -12.85
C ILE A 48 -14.66 -12.92 -11.34
N ASP A 49 -14.23 -13.98 -10.67
CA ASP A 49 -14.04 -13.98 -9.22
C ASP A 49 -12.95 -12.99 -8.80
N TYR A 50 -13.19 -12.23 -7.71
CA TYR A 50 -12.28 -11.21 -7.20
C TYR A 50 -11.86 -11.51 -5.77
N VAL A 51 -10.58 -11.31 -5.49
CA VAL A 51 -10.01 -11.28 -4.14
C VAL A 51 -9.23 -9.98 -3.97
N ASP A 52 -9.59 -9.22 -2.94
CA ASP A 52 -8.87 -8.03 -2.51
C ASP A 52 -7.63 -8.43 -1.73
N GLY A 53 -6.50 -7.86 -2.07
CA GLY A 53 -5.25 -8.18 -1.42
C GLY A 53 -4.32 -6.99 -1.25
N ALA A 54 -3.34 -7.13 -0.37
CA ALA A 54 -2.36 -6.09 -0.10
C ALA A 54 -1.03 -6.68 0.37
N ILE A 55 0.07 -6.24 -0.23
CA ILE A 55 1.42 -6.64 0.18
C ILE A 55 1.93 -5.66 1.22
N MET A 56 2.37 -6.18 2.37
CA MET A 56 3.07 -5.43 3.41
C MET A 56 4.52 -5.87 3.48
N GLY A 57 5.43 -4.90 3.33
CA GLY A 57 6.87 -5.15 3.36
C GLY A 57 7.56 -5.04 2.00
N GLY A 58 8.83 -5.45 1.97
CA GLY A 58 9.68 -5.47 0.78
C GLY A 58 9.59 -6.79 0.00
N PRO A 59 10.40 -6.93 -1.06
CA PRO A 59 10.54 -8.19 -1.77
C PRO A 59 10.99 -9.33 -0.86
N PRO A 60 10.60 -10.60 -1.15
CA PRO A 60 11.08 -11.74 -0.39
C PRO A 60 12.59 -11.92 -0.52
N THR A 61 13.21 -12.41 0.54
CA THR A 61 14.62 -12.83 0.59
C THR A 61 14.71 -14.21 1.22
N GLU A 62 15.90 -14.81 1.30
CA GLU A 62 16.09 -16.12 1.95
C GLU A 62 15.58 -16.14 3.40
N ASN A 63 15.69 -15.02 4.12
CA ASN A 63 15.32 -14.91 5.53
C ASN A 63 14.10 -14.03 5.80
N TYR A 64 13.36 -13.61 4.75
CA TYR A 64 12.23 -12.72 4.89
C TYR A 64 11.13 -13.03 3.89
N SER A 65 9.93 -13.23 4.40
CA SER A 65 8.70 -13.39 3.62
C SER A 65 7.77 -12.19 3.86
N PRO A 66 7.36 -11.46 2.82
CA PRO A 66 6.38 -10.38 2.98
C PRO A 66 5.03 -10.95 3.40
N ARG A 67 4.30 -10.18 4.21
CA ARG A 67 2.91 -10.47 4.52
C ARG A 67 2.00 -10.00 3.39
N ILE A 68 1.12 -10.88 2.95
CA ILE A 68 0.06 -10.58 2.01
C ILE A 68 -1.27 -10.73 2.73
N TYR A 69 -1.95 -9.63 2.93
CA TYR A 69 -3.31 -9.62 3.46
C TYR A 69 -4.29 -9.88 2.32
N LEU A 70 -5.25 -10.75 2.56
CA LEU A 70 -6.32 -11.07 1.62
C LEU A 70 -7.68 -10.86 2.30
N SER A 71 -8.65 -10.37 1.57
CA SER A 71 -10.04 -10.25 2.01
C SER A 71 -11.03 -10.58 0.88
N GLY A 72 -12.27 -10.93 1.27
CA GLY A 72 -13.30 -11.38 0.37
C GLY A 72 -13.58 -12.89 0.48
N LYS A 73 -14.74 -13.30 -0.05
CA LYS A 73 -15.30 -14.66 0.12
C LYS A 73 -14.38 -15.79 -0.36
N LEU A 74 -13.52 -15.51 -1.34
CA LEU A 74 -12.67 -16.51 -1.98
C LEU A 74 -11.21 -16.46 -1.50
N SER A 75 -10.89 -15.59 -0.56
CA SER A 75 -9.51 -15.39 -0.07
C SER A 75 -8.89 -16.68 0.48
N GLU A 76 -9.67 -17.52 1.16
CA GLU A 76 -9.20 -18.79 1.69
C GLU A 76 -8.78 -19.81 0.61
N LYS A 77 -9.34 -19.70 -0.61
CA LYS A 77 -8.93 -20.54 -1.74
C LYS A 77 -7.48 -20.33 -2.14
N LEU A 78 -6.88 -19.18 -1.78
CA LEU A 78 -5.49 -18.87 -2.09
C LEU A 78 -4.51 -19.34 -1.01
N ASN A 79 -4.99 -19.98 0.06
CA ASN A 79 -4.16 -20.38 1.21
C ASN A 79 -3.04 -21.38 0.85
N PHE A 80 -3.17 -22.08 -0.28
CA PHE A 80 -2.11 -22.98 -0.80
C PHE A 80 -0.81 -22.25 -1.17
N LEU A 81 -0.84 -20.92 -1.29
CA LEU A 81 0.34 -20.08 -1.54
C LEU A 81 1.10 -19.74 -0.26
N ASN A 82 0.48 -19.95 0.93
CA ASN A 82 1.12 -19.65 2.21
C ASN A 82 2.40 -20.48 2.40
N GLY A 83 3.45 -19.83 2.90
CA GLY A 83 4.76 -20.48 3.11
C GLY A 83 5.60 -20.67 1.84
N LYS A 84 5.15 -20.18 0.68
CA LYS A 84 5.90 -20.22 -0.59
C LYS A 84 6.63 -18.90 -0.86
N GLY A 85 7.46 -18.48 0.08
CA GLY A 85 8.15 -17.18 0.03
C GLY A 85 7.26 -16.00 0.40
N ILE A 86 6.03 -16.25 0.87
CA ILE A 86 5.07 -15.26 1.36
C ILE A 86 4.34 -15.79 2.59
N GLU A 87 3.89 -14.88 3.45
CA GLU A 87 3.03 -15.16 4.61
C GLU A 87 1.63 -14.61 4.32
N LEU A 88 0.62 -15.48 4.22
CA LEU A 88 -0.76 -15.08 3.94
C LEU A 88 -1.53 -14.80 5.23
N MET A 89 -2.23 -13.66 5.25
CA MET A 89 -3.10 -13.21 6.34
C MET A 89 -4.52 -13.01 5.81
N VAL A 90 -5.39 -13.99 5.98
CA VAL A 90 -6.79 -13.90 5.56
C VAL A 90 -7.59 -13.08 6.57
N LEU A 91 -8.16 -11.95 6.13
CA LEU A 91 -8.96 -11.05 6.95
C LEU A 91 -10.44 -11.41 6.84
N LYS A 92 -11.06 -11.75 7.97
CA LYS A 92 -12.50 -12.04 8.05
C LYS A 92 -13.32 -10.75 8.02
N GLY A 93 -14.52 -10.80 7.46
CA GLY A 93 -15.50 -9.72 7.42
C GLY A 93 -15.66 -9.11 6.04
N SER A 94 -15.58 -7.78 5.89
CA SER A 94 -15.85 -7.10 4.62
C SER A 94 -14.82 -7.38 3.53
N ASP A 95 -15.25 -7.26 2.28
CA ASP A 95 -14.50 -7.65 1.08
C ASP A 95 -13.24 -6.78 0.79
N PHE A 96 -13.10 -5.59 1.37
CA PHE A 96 -12.01 -4.65 1.02
C PHE A 96 -11.10 -4.30 2.20
N LYS A 97 -11.03 -5.18 3.18
CA LYS A 97 -10.19 -4.97 4.39
C LYS A 97 -8.70 -4.94 4.08
N ALA A 98 -8.24 -5.71 3.11
CA ALA A 98 -6.83 -5.74 2.75
C ALA A 98 -6.38 -4.39 2.17
N SER A 99 -7.11 -3.85 1.19
CA SER A 99 -6.87 -2.51 0.65
C SER A 99 -7.00 -1.42 1.72
N ALA A 100 -8.04 -1.46 2.57
CA ALA A 100 -8.20 -0.50 3.65
C ALA A 100 -6.99 -0.53 4.60
N THR A 101 -6.58 -1.72 5.06
CA THR A 101 -5.41 -1.91 5.93
C THR A 101 -4.15 -1.34 5.28
N LYS A 102 -3.94 -1.62 3.99
CA LYS A 102 -2.79 -1.11 3.24
C LYS A 102 -2.76 0.41 3.20
N MET A 103 -3.89 1.05 2.94
CA MET A 103 -3.92 2.51 2.81
C MET A 103 -3.66 3.22 4.14
N VAL A 104 -4.27 2.78 5.24
CA VAL A 104 -4.01 3.38 6.56
C VAL A 104 -2.59 3.09 7.05
N TYR A 105 -2.05 1.91 6.79
CA TYR A 105 -0.65 1.60 7.08
C TYR A 105 0.31 2.47 6.25
N ALA A 106 0.05 2.59 4.95
CA ALA A 106 0.87 3.39 4.04
C ALA A 106 0.83 4.88 4.38
N SER A 107 -0.31 5.40 4.86
CA SER A 107 -0.44 6.78 5.29
C SER A 107 0.50 7.11 6.45
N ILE A 108 0.65 6.21 7.41
CA ILE A 108 1.60 6.38 8.51
C ILE A 108 3.04 6.27 7.98
N THR A 109 3.37 5.18 7.28
CA THR A 109 4.76 4.88 6.91
C THR A 109 5.35 5.80 5.85
N LYS A 110 4.52 6.38 4.98
CA LYS A 110 4.94 7.35 3.95
C LYS A 110 4.66 8.79 4.38
N GLY A 111 3.51 9.02 5.01
CA GLY A 111 3.14 10.34 5.51
C GLY A 111 4.13 10.86 6.56
N SER A 112 4.56 10.03 7.52
CA SER A 112 5.59 10.41 8.49
C SER A 112 6.91 10.80 7.81
N LYS A 113 7.33 10.07 6.76
CA LYS A 113 8.54 10.42 6.01
C LYS A 113 8.39 11.74 5.26
N ALA A 114 7.24 11.98 4.65
CA ALA A 114 6.97 13.27 3.99
C ALA A 114 6.99 14.43 4.99
N LEU A 115 6.40 14.24 6.18
CA LEU A 115 6.43 15.23 7.25
C LEU A 115 7.86 15.51 7.72
N VAL A 116 8.65 14.46 8.01
CA VAL A 116 10.05 14.61 8.42
C VAL A 116 10.86 15.32 7.35
N ALA A 117 10.72 14.95 6.07
CA ALA A 117 11.43 15.63 4.98
C ALA A 117 11.08 17.12 4.91
N GLY A 118 9.79 17.47 5.05
CA GLY A 118 9.34 18.86 5.11
C GLY A 118 9.94 19.62 6.30
N ALA A 119 9.94 19.01 7.48
CA ALA A 119 10.52 19.58 8.71
C ALA A 119 12.03 19.84 8.55
N LEU A 120 12.79 18.89 7.98
CA LEU A 120 14.23 19.08 7.73
C LEU A 120 14.52 20.22 6.74
N ILE A 121 13.70 20.36 5.70
CA ILE A 121 13.81 21.49 4.75
C ILE A 121 13.52 22.82 5.46
N ALA A 122 12.45 22.87 6.27
CA ALA A 122 12.11 24.04 7.05
C ALA A 122 13.21 24.41 8.05
N ALA A 123 13.76 23.42 8.76
CA ALA A 123 14.86 23.63 9.71
C ALA A 123 16.11 24.21 9.05
N LYS A 124 16.48 23.71 7.88
CA LYS A 124 17.60 24.28 7.10
C LYS A 124 17.34 25.72 6.68
N LYS A 125 16.12 26.06 6.25
CA LYS A 125 15.77 27.43 5.85
C LYS A 125 15.75 28.40 7.03
N ASN A 126 15.49 27.91 8.23
CA ASN A 126 15.48 28.72 9.46
C ASN A 126 16.80 28.65 10.24
N ASN A 127 17.83 27.95 9.73
CA ASN A 127 19.14 27.78 10.36
C ASN A 127 19.06 27.11 11.78
N VAL A 128 18.14 26.15 11.95
CA VAL A 128 17.93 25.36 13.20
C VAL A 128 18.01 23.86 12.95
N TYR A 129 18.76 23.46 11.94
CA TYR A 129 18.84 22.03 11.56
C TYR A 129 19.54 21.19 12.63
N ASP A 130 20.64 21.69 13.18
CA ASP A 130 21.46 20.96 14.16
C ASP A 130 20.69 20.83 15.47
N GLU A 131 20.03 21.90 15.93
CA GLU A 131 19.18 21.90 17.12
C GLU A 131 18.00 20.92 16.97
N LEU A 132 17.35 20.90 15.80
CA LEU A 132 16.29 19.93 15.53
C LEU A 132 16.82 18.50 15.61
N MET A 133 17.98 18.21 15.02
CA MET A 133 18.55 16.86 15.01
C MET A 133 18.99 16.39 16.40
N GLU A 134 19.50 17.30 17.25
CA GLU A 134 19.81 17.02 18.65
C GLU A 134 18.54 16.70 19.45
N GLU A 135 17.49 17.53 19.32
CA GLU A 135 16.23 17.32 20.00
C GLU A 135 15.55 16.01 19.58
N LEU A 136 15.51 15.72 18.27
CA LEU A 136 14.97 14.44 17.77
C LEU A 136 15.74 13.23 18.34
N LYS A 137 17.05 13.34 18.45
CA LYS A 137 17.86 12.27 19.01
C LYS A 137 17.57 12.04 20.51
N TYR A 138 17.27 13.12 21.23
CA TYR A 138 17.00 13.09 22.68
C TYR A 138 15.59 12.59 22.99
N SER A 139 14.58 13.11 22.29
CA SER A 139 13.17 12.91 22.65
C SER A 139 12.42 11.99 21.69
N GLU A 140 12.87 11.84 20.42
CA GLU A 140 12.14 11.16 19.34
C GLU A 140 13.09 10.33 18.47
N GLU A 141 13.77 9.34 19.07
CA GLU A 141 14.82 8.53 18.43
C GLU A 141 14.38 7.94 17.08
N TYR A 142 13.14 7.46 16.98
CA TYR A 142 12.60 6.93 15.73
C TYR A 142 12.66 7.95 14.58
N PHE A 143 12.24 9.19 14.83
CA PHE A 143 12.28 10.23 13.80
C PHE A 143 13.70 10.69 13.48
N SER A 144 14.61 10.65 14.46
CA SER A 144 16.04 10.85 14.21
C SER A 144 16.60 9.82 13.24
N LEU A 145 16.29 8.53 13.42
CA LEU A 145 16.67 7.46 12.49
C LEU A 145 16.03 7.65 11.10
N VAL A 146 14.74 8.01 11.05
CA VAL A 146 14.07 8.33 9.77
C VAL A 146 14.80 9.45 9.05
N ALA A 147 15.13 10.54 9.75
CA ALA A 147 15.81 11.71 9.19
C ALA A 147 17.20 11.35 8.60
N LYS A 148 18.00 10.57 9.32
CA LYS A 148 19.36 10.21 8.94
C LYS A 148 19.44 9.15 7.85
N ASP A 149 18.65 8.07 7.99
CA ASP A 149 18.86 6.85 7.21
C ASP A 149 17.85 6.73 6.07
N GLN A 150 16.59 7.15 6.31
CA GLN A 150 15.52 6.90 5.36
C GLN A 150 15.29 8.07 4.40
N ILE A 151 15.34 9.32 4.87
CA ILE A 151 15.10 10.49 4.02
C ILE A 151 16.08 10.57 2.85
N PRO A 152 17.40 10.35 3.00
CA PRO A 152 18.32 10.36 1.86
C PRO A 152 17.96 9.37 0.75
N SER A 153 17.37 8.22 1.12
CA SER A 153 17.00 7.16 0.17
C SER A 153 15.68 7.43 -0.60
N ILE A 154 14.86 8.39 -0.14
CA ILE A 154 13.54 8.66 -0.73
C ILE A 154 13.64 9.16 -2.17
N LYS A 155 14.63 9.98 -2.51
CA LYS A 155 14.78 10.60 -3.84
C LYS A 155 14.71 9.61 -5.00
N HIS A 156 15.17 8.37 -4.79
CA HIS A 156 15.21 7.33 -5.82
C HIS A 156 13.90 6.57 -5.99
N LYS A 157 12.92 6.75 -5.10
CA LYS A 157 11.67 5.97 -5.09
C LYS A 157 10.40 6.78 -4.84
N ALA A 158 10.53 8.06 -4.46
CA ALA A 158 9.38 8.91 -4.13
C ALA A 158 8.41 9.10 -5.32
N TYR A 159 8.92 9.12 -6.55
CA TYR A 159 8.08 9.24 -7.75
C TYR A 159 7.02 8.14 -7.85
N ARG A 160 7.31 6.93 -7.33
CA ARG A 160 6.35 5.80 -7.30
C ARG A 160 5.27 5.99 -6.25
N TRP A 161 5.48 6.88 -5.29
CA TRP A 161 4.53 7.10 -4.21
C TRP A 161 3.39 8.05 -4.60
N VAL A 162 3.52 8.79 -5.70
CA VAL A 162 2.49 9.75 -6.12
C VAL A 162 1.13 9.06 -6.27
N GLY A 163 1.06 7.95 -7.03
CA GLY A 163 -0.16 7.16 -7.17
C GLY A 163 -0.70 6.63 -5.84
N GLU A 164 0.19 6.11 -4.98
CA GLU A 164 -0.21 5.59 -3.68
C GLU A 164 -0.69 6.69 -2.72
N MET A 165 -0.08 7.88 -2.75
CA MET A 165 -0.56 9.03 -1.95
C MET A 165 -1.93 9.53 -2.41
N ASN A 166 -2.23 9.47 -3.71
CA ASN A 166 -3.57 9.76 -4.23
C ASN A 166 -4.60 8.75 -3.69
N GLU A 167 -4.28 7.47 -3.66
CA GLU A 167 -5.15 6.42 -3.11
C GLU A 167 -5.34 6.57 -1.58
N ILE A 168 -4.31 7.01 -0.85
CA ILE A 168 -4.42 7.37 0.57
C ILE A 168 -5.37 8.56 0.74
N SER A 169 -5.26 9.59 -0.09
CA SER A 169 -6.17 10.74 -0.08
C SER A 169 -7.63 10.33 -0.31
N LEU A 170 -7.89 9.44 -1.27
CA LEU A 170 -9.22 8.88 -1.50
C LEU A 170 -9.75 8.13 -0.27
N THR A 171 -8.88 7.38 0.41
CA THR A 171 -9.25 6.66 1.65
C THR A 171 -9.64 7.62 2.76
N TYR A 172 -8.91 8.72 2.95
CA TYR A 172 -9.23 9.73 3.94
C TYR A 172 -10.54 10.46 3.62
N LYS A 173 -10.74 10.79 2.34
CA LYS A 173 -11.99 11.39 1.87
C LYS A 173 -13.19 10.46 2.13
N GLU A 174 -13.07 9.17 1.85
CA GLU A 174 -14.13 8.17 2.17
C GLU A 174 -14.41 8.10 3.68
N SER A 175 -13.39 8.36 4.50
CA SER A 175 -13.50 8.38 5.97
C SER A 175 -13.96 9.73 6.55
N GLY A 176 -14.24 10.73 5.71
CA GLY A 176 -14.68 12.06 6.15
C GLY A 176 -13.56 12.92 6.78
N LEU A 177 -12.29 12.63 6.50
CA LEU A 177 -11.13 13.31 7.08
C LEU A 177 -10.52 14.40 6.16
N THR A 178 -11.22 14.86 5.14
CA THR A 178 -10.79 15.95 4.22
C THR A 178 -11.85 17.02 4.11
#